data_855b25cbbc8dfe15e489f5eeb40dce79
#
_entry.id   855b25cbbc8dfe15e489f5eeb40dce79
#
_cell.length_a   1.000
_cell.length_b   1.000
_cell.length_c   1.000
_cell.angle_alpha   90.00
_cell.angle_beta   90.00
_cell.angle_gamma   90.00
#
_symmetry.space_group_name_H-M   'P 1'
#
loop_
_entity.id
_entity.type
_entity.pdbx_description
1 polymer ?
#
loop_
_entity_poly.entity_id
_entity_poly.type
_entity_poly.pdbx_seq_one_letter_code
_entity_poly.pdbx_strand_id
1 'polypeptide(L)'
;MKKVGKKLITAGLCLAMIMGCTACGKKSEEVVVYTAVDQVYADEIFKMFEQETGIKVQAVYDTESNKTTGLTNRILVEKEKTVCDVFWNNEFIQTIDLEKKGMLQSYVSPEAETIPDYYKPENGTWTAMGGRARVFLVNTDLLSEDEYPSSIYDFSNGKYEGSQLAIAYPMFGTTRTMAAAIYAQLGEEEARRYFQSVADHGVCVVDGNSVTKDMAASGQVAVGFTDTDDAKEAISDGAPVIMVYPDQQEGEMGTLMTPGTVAWIKDSPNPEAAKKFIDFVLSEKVERKLVEMGFFDICCRDDASLSGIKGMNLNLEEIYDYLEVASKDMEEIFSTAQ
;
A
#
# COMPACT_ATOMS: atom_id res chain seq x y z
N MET A 1 58.77 -14.77 -80.60
CA MET A 1 57.66 -13.96 -81.20
C MET A 1 56.52 -13.87 -80.20
N LYS A 2 56.09 -12.61 -79.94
CA LYS A 2 54.81 -12.24 -79.40
C LYS A 2 54.53 -12.60 -77.91
N LYS A 3 54.07 -11.81 -77.08
CA LYS A 3 53.88 -10.33 -76.88
C LYS A 3 53.50 -10.18 -75.41
N VAL A 4 54.21 -9.32 -74.79
CA VAL A 4 53.90 -8.79 -73.47
C VAL A 4 52.60 -8.03 -73.53
N GLY A 5 51.75 -8.26 -72.61
CA GLY A 5 50.49 -7.53 -72.39
C GLY A 5 50.33 -7.13 -70.92
N LYS A 6 50.61 -5.88 -70.66
CA LYS A 6 50.38 -5.16 -69.38
C LYS A 6 48.97 -5.28 -68.88
N LYS A 7 48.79 -5.48 -67.59
CA LYS A 7 47.69 -4.93 -66.83
C LYS A 7 48.19 -4.50 -65.45
N LEU A 8 48.67 -3.29 -65.42
CA LEU A 8 48.62 -2.45 -64.22
C LEU A 8 47.19 -1.83 -64.13
N ILE A 9 46.91 -1.40 -62.94
CA ILE A 9 45.79 -0.52 -62.53
C ILE A 9 44.50 -1.26 -62.22
N THR A 10 44.30 -1.53 -60.92
CA THR A 10 43.22 -1.00 -60.14
C THR A 10 43.33 -1.53 -58.69
N ALA A 11 44.35 -1.06 -57.98
CA ALA A 11 44.41 -1.18 -56.50
C ALA A 11 44.26 0.22 -55.93
N GLY A 12 43.05 0.69 -55.79
CA GLY A 12 42.91 2.05 -55.30
C GLY A 12 41.49 2.61 -55.36
N LEU A 13 40.50 1.89 -54.83
CA LEU A 13 39.18 2.50 -54.54
C LEU A 13 38.26 1.59 -53.73
N CYS A 14 38.72 0.93 -52.70
CA CYS A 14 37.88 0.24 -51.73
C CYS A 14 38.24 0.56 -50.28
N LEU A 15 38.77 1.76 -50.03
CA LEU A 15 39.16 2.22 -48.68
C LEU A 15 38.36 3.45 -48.23
N ALA A 16 37.09 3.50 -48.57
CA ALA A 16 36.25 4.63 -48.15
C ALA A 16 34.77 4.21 -48.08
N MET A 17 34.39 3.29 -47.19
CA MET A 17 33.02 3.11 -46.74
C MET A 17 32.94 2.06 -45.61
N ILE A 18 33.82 2.19 -44.61
CA ILE A 18 33.58 1.65 -43.28
C ILE A 18 33.50 2.86 -42.36
N MET A 19 32.65 3.81 -42.69
CA MET A 19 32.05 4.65 -41.63
C MET A 19 30.96 3.81 -41.01
N GLY A 20 31.38 3.11 -39.95
CA GLY A 20 30.52 2.31 -39.14
C GLY A 20 29.32 3.13 -38.68
N CYS A 21 28.17 2.66 -39.03
CA CYS A 21 26.97 2.83 -38.21
C CYS A 21 27.23 2.11 -36.88
N THR A 22 28.00 2.74 -36.00
CA THR A 22 27.80 2.55 -34.57
C THR A 22 26.46 3.25 -34.25
N ALA A 23 25.37 2.66 -34.71
CA ALA A 23 24.11 2.79 -34.05
C ALA A 23 24.32 2.15 -32.69
N CYS A 24 24.92 2.90 -31.76
CA CYS A 24 24.70 2.70 -30.34
C CYS A 24 23.19 2.90 -30.15
N GLY A 25 22.43 1.84 -30.33
CA GLY A 25 21.08 1.78 -29.81
C GLY A 25 21.24 2.07 -28.33
N LYS A 26 20.91 3.28 -27.89
CA LYS A 26 20.70 3.55 -26.48
C LYS A 26 19.73 2.47 -26.03
N LYS A 27 20.19 1.53 -25.19
CA LYS A 27 19.31 0.63 -24.49
C LYS A 27 18.26 1.55 -23.86
N SER A 28 17.00 1.36 -24.18
CA SER A 28 15.96 2.18 -23.56
C SER A 28 16.15 2.06 -22.06
N GLU A 29 16.27 3.19 -21.37
CA GLU A 29 16.32 3.17 -19.90
C GLU A 29 15.04 2.48 -19.42
N GLU A 30 15.17 1.59 -18.46
CA GLU A 30 14.05 0.85 -17.88
C GLU A 30 14.15 0.83 -16.37
N VAL A 31 12.99 0.69 -15.71
CA VAL A 31 12.88 0.47 -14.27
C VAL A 31 12.00 -0.74 -14.03
N VAL A 32 12.46 -1.66 -13.19
CA VAL A 32 11.69 -2.85 -12.77
C VAL A 32 10.95 -2.53 -11.48
N VAL A 33 9.62 -2.48 -11.54
CA VAL A 33 8.77 -2.15 -10.40
C VAL A 33 7.99 -3.38 -9.96
N TYR A 34 8.20 -3.82 -8.72
CA TYR A 34 7.36 -4.81 -8.08
C TYR A 34 6.26 -4.08 -7.31
N THR A 35 5.00 -4.44 -7.57
CA THR A 35 3.87 -3.71 -7.00
C THR A 35 2.70 -4.60 -6.58
N ALA A 36 2.14 -4.30 -5.41
CA ALA A 36 0.87 -4.83 -4.92
C ALA A 36 -0.30 -3.83 -5.14
N VAL A 37 -0.02 -2.70 -5.77
CA VAL A 37 -1.07 -1.77 -6.22
C VAL A 37 -1.86 -2.43 -7.36
N ASP A 38 -3.17 -2.33 -7.32
CA ASP A 38 -4.03 -2.95 -8.32
C ASP A 38 -3.73 -2.41 -9.71
N GLN A 39 -3.69 -3.33 -10.68
CA GLN A 39 -3.19 -3.07 -12.02
C GLN A 39 -3.90 -1.89 -12.70
N VAL A 40 -5.20 -1.74 -12.49
CA VAL A 40 -6.00 -0.65 -13.10
C VAL A 40 -5.48 0.74 -12.71
N TYR A 41 -4.98 0.90 -11.50
CA TYR A 41 -4.40 2.15 -11.01
C TYR A 41 -2.92 2.27 -11.40
N ALA A 42 -2.14 1.22 -11.19
CA ALA A 42 -0.71 1.23 -11.46
C ALA A 42 -0.38 1.46 -12.94
N ASP A 43 -1.10 0.82 -13.87
CA ASP A 43 -0.88 0.96 -15.32
C ASP A 43 -1.04 2.42 -15.80
N GLU A 44 -1.98 3.17 -15.24
CA GLU A 44 -2.16 4.58 -15.59
C GLU A 44 -0.97 5.42 -15.10
N ILE A 45 -0.48 5.18 -13.89
CA ILE A 45 0.69 5.88 -13.35
C ILE A 45 1.96 5.50 -14.13
N PHE A 46 2.16 4.23 -14.48
CA PHE A 46 3.28 3.79 -15.31
C PHE A 46 3.27 4.47 -16.69
N LYS A 47 2.12 4.53 -17.31
CA LYS A 47 1.96 5.24 -18.60
C LYS A 47 2.29 6.72 -18.49
N MET A 48 1.86 7.38 -17.43
CA MET A 48 2.21 8.79 -17.17
C MET A 48 3.72 8.96 -17.01
N PHE A 49 4.38 8.08 -16.23
CA PHE A 49 5.83 8.09 -16.04
C PHE A 49 6.60 7.88 -17.35
N GLU A 50 6.20 6.88 -18.15
CA GLU A 50 6.81 6.59 -19.45
C GLU A 50 6.67 7.76 -20.44
N GLN A 51 5.52 8.42 -20.45
CA GLN A 51 5.28 9.58 -21.30
C GLN A 51 6.14 10.80 -20.92
N GLU A 52 6.36 10.99 -19.62
CA GLU A 52 7.10 12.15 -19.10
C GLU A 52 8.62 11.96 -19.21
N THR A 53 9.11 10.75 -18.93
CA THR A 53 10.54 10.48 -18.80
C THR A 53 11.16 9.73 -19.98
N GLY A 54 10.37 9.02 -20.77
CA GLY A 54 10.83 8.09 -21.78
C GLY A 54 11.43 6.79 -21.25
N ILE A 55 11.44 6.58 -19.92
CA ILE A 55 11.92 5.37 -19.25
C ILE A 55 10.80 4.33 -19.28
N LYS A 56 11.10 3.08 -19.65
CA LYS A 56 10.13 2.00 -19.68
C LYS A 56 9.95 1.35 -18.31
N VAL A 57 8.71 1.09 -17.93
CA VAL A 57 8.38 0.35 -16.71
C VAL A 57 8.19 -1.13 -17.02
N GLN A 58 8.97 -1.97 -16.34
CA GLN A 58 8.80 -3.42 -16.31
C GLN A 58 8.07 -3.78 -15.02
N ALA A 59 6.75 -3.81 -15.09
CA ALA A 59 5.92 -4.07 -13.92
C ALA A 59 5.83 -5.57 -13.60
N VAL A 60 5.92 -5.91 -12.33
CA VAL A 60 5.62 -7.24 -11.80
C VAL A 60 4.57 -7.06 -10.71
N TYR A 61 3.38 -7.59 -10.98
CA TYR A 61 2.25 -7.51 -10.06
C TYR A 61 2.22 -8.68 -9.10
N ASP A 62 1.76 -8.47 -7.89
CA ASP A 62 1.42 -9.54 -6.98
C ASP A 62 0.12 -10.22 -7.42
N THR A 63 -0.04 -11.48 -7.04
CA THR A 63 -1.28 -12.22 -7.30
C THR A 63 -2.27 -12.02 -6.14
N GLU A 64 -3.57 -12.04 -6.42
CA GLU A 64 -4.61 -11.90 -5.39
C GLU A 64 -4.45 -12.90 -4.24
N SER A 65 -4.07 -14.16 -4.56
CA SER A 65 -3.87 -15.22 -3.58
C SER A 65 -2.65 -15.05 -2.67
N ASN A 66 -1.68 -14.19 -3.07
CA ASN A 66 -0.43 -13.95 -2.34
C ASN A 66 -0.20 -12.46 -2.06
N LYS A 67 -1.25 -11.66 -2.20
CA LYS A 67 -1.18 -10.20 -2.12
C LYS A 67 -0.38 -9.77 -0.88
N THR A 68 0.58 -8.89 -1.11
CA THR A 68 1.56 -8.33 -0.17
C THR A 68 2.74 -9.23 0.23
N THR A 69 2.59 -10.56 0.32
CA THR A 69 3.68 -11.45 0.74
C THR A 69 4.45 -12.10 -0.41
N GLY A 70 3.82 -12.29 -1.56
CA GLY A 70 4.43 -12.94 -2.72
C GLY A 70 5.65 -12.21 -3.25
N LEU A 71 5.51 -10.92 -3.52
CA LEU A 71 6.61 -10.08 -4.01
C LEU A 71 7.68 -9.83 -2.95
N THR A 72 7.32 -9.67 -1.68
CA THR A 72 8.26 -9.54 -0.58
C THR A 72 9.16 -10.76 -0.46
N ASN A 73 8.58 -11.97 -0.50
CA ASN A 73 9.34 -13.22 -0.51
C ASN A 73 10.23 -13.35 -1.75
N ARG A 74 9.74 -12.90 -2.91
CA ARG A 74 10.52 -12.91 -4.15
C ARG A 74 11.74 -11.99 -4.06
N ILE A 75 11.60 -10.76 -3.54
CA ILE A 75 12.72 -9.84 -3.29
C ILE A 75 13.77 -10.49 -2.39
N LEU A 76 13.35 -11.17 -1.30
CA LEU A 76 14.25 -11.86 -0.39
C LEU A 76 15.02 -13.02 -1.05
N VAL A 77 14.39 -13.77 -1.95
CA VAL A 77 15.03 -14.85 -2.70
C VAL A 77 16.04 -14.30 -3.74
N GLU A 78 15.72 -13.17 -4.34
CA GLU A 78 16.53 -12.50 -5.36
C GLU A 78 17.71 -11.68 -4.80
N LYS A 79 17.92 -11.64 -3.47
CA LYS A 79 18.93 -10.78 -2.81
C LYS A 79 20.36 -10.89 -3.34
N GLU A 80 20.78 -12.08 -3.82
CA GLU A 80 22.12 -12.32 -4.38
C GLU A 80 22.22 -11.89 -5.86
N LYS A 81 21.09 -11.70 -6.51
CA LYS A 81 20.97 -11.25 -7.90
C LYS A 81 19.69 -10.44 -8.04
N THR A 82 19.73 -9.24 -7.51
CA THR A 82 18.61 -8.32 -7.48
C THR A 82 18.08 -8.03 -8.90
N VAL A 83 16.77 -8.14 -9.07
CA VAL A 83 16.05 -7.84 -10.32
C VAL A 83 15.18 -6.61 -10.16
N CYS A 84 14.50 -6.49 -9.01
CA CYS A 84 13.62 -5.39 -8.69
C CYS A 84 14.40 -4.10 -8.43
N ASP A 85 13.98 -2.98 -9.02
CA ASP A 85 14.53 -1.67 -8.71
C ASP A 85 13.74 -0.95 -7.63
N VAL A 86 12.41 -0.98 -7.74
CA VAL A 86 11.50 -0.29 -6.83
C VAL A 86 10.39 -1.22 -6.37
N PHE A 87 10.15 -1.23 -5.08
CA PHE A 87 8.97 -1.84 -4.48
C PHE A 87 7.93 -0.75 -4.20
N TRP A 88 6.80 -0.81 -4.90
CA TRP A 88 5.67 0.08 -4.70
C TRP A 88 4.49 -0.71 -4.15
N ASN A 89 4.26 -0.59 -2.86
CA ASN A 89 3.29 -1.38 -2.12
C ASN A 89 2.05 -0.57 -1.74
N ASN A 90 0.92 -1.25 -1.60
CA ASN A 90 -0.35 -0.65 -1.21
C ASN A 90 -0.57 -0.56 0.32
N GLU A 91 0.43 -1.02 1.11
CA GLU A 91 0.46 -0.89 2.56
C GLU A 91 1.92 -0.89 3.07
N PHE A 92 2.18 -0.55 4.33
CA PHE A 92 3.52 -0.27 4.83
C PHE A 92 4.23 -1.46 5.51
N ILE A 93 3.51 -2.43 6.04
CA ILE A 93 4.07 -3.50 6.88
C ILE A 93 5.17 -4.29 6.17
N GLN A 94 4.92 -4.70 4.92
CA GLN A 94 5.88 -5.49 4.15
C GLN A 94 7.12 -4.67 3.75
N THR A 95 6.95 -3.37 3.59
CA THR A 95 8.06 -2.46 3.29
C THR A 95 8.98 -2.32 4.52
N ILE A 96 8.41 -2.16 5.71
CA ILE A 96 9.18 -2.14 6.96
C ILE A 96 9.86 -3.50 7.21
N ASP A 97 9.20 -4.62 6.90
CA ASP A 97 9.81 -5.96 6.99
C ASP A 97 11.05 -6.07 6.09
N LEU A 98 10.98 -5.58 4.83
CA LEU A 98 12.14 -5.53 3.94
C LEU A 98 13.26 -4.62 4.47
N GLU A 99 12.91 -3.49 5.07
CA GLU A 99 13.87 -2.61 5.72
C GLU A 99 14.61 -3.31 6.86
N LYS A 100 13.87 -3.91 7.81
CA LYS A 100 14.46 -4.65 8.95
C LYS A 100 15.37 -5.81 8.49
N LYS A 101 15.10 -6.37 7.32
CA LYS A 101 15.93 -7.41 6.67
C LYS A 101 17.09 -6.85 5.83
N GLY A 102 17.28 -5.53 5.79
CA GLY A 102 18.39 -4.86 5.10
C GLY A 102 18.29 -4.92 3.57
N MET A 103 17.08 -5.04 3.03
CA MET A 103 16.81 -5.15 1.59
C MET A 103 16.60 -3.80 0.90
N LEU A 104 16.50 -2.71 1.67
CA LEU A 104 16.24 -1.38 1.13
C LEU A 104 17.49 -0.52 1.09
N GLN A 105 17.55 0.39 0.12
CA GLN A 105 18.59 1.40 -0.06
C GLN A 105 18.05 2.77 0.32
N SER A 106 18.82 3.55 1.08
CA SER A 106 18.44 4.92 1.45
C SER A 106 18.36 5.84 0.23
N TYR A 107 17.26 6.54 0.11
CA TYR A 107 17.05 7.64 -0.83
C TYR A 107 15.99 8.61 -0.30
N VAL A 108 16.36 9.82 0.00
CA VAL A 108 15.44 10.88 0.38
C VAL A 108 15.02 11.63 -0.89
N SER A 109 13.79 11.37 -1.34
CA SER A 109 13.23 12.06 -2.49
C SER A 109 12.96 13.54 -2.18
N PRO A 110 13.31 14.48 -3.06
CA PRO A 110 12.92 15.87 -2.90
C PRO A 110 11.39 16.06 -2.87
N GLU A 111 10.66 15.17 -3.50
CA GLU A 111 9.19 15.18 -3.50
C GLU A 111 8.60 14.76 -2.13
N ALA A 112 9.40 14.21 -1.22
CA ALA A 112 8.97 13.83 0.12
C ALA A 112 9.08 14.96 1.16
N GLU A 113 9.49 16.18 0.79
CA GLU A 113 9.70 17.30 1.72
C GLU A 113 8.42 17.63 2.52
N THR A 114 7.27 17.62 1.86
CA THR A 114 5.97 17.94 2.46
C THR A 114 5.26 16.76 3.11
N ILE A 115 5.83 15.55 3.03
CA ILE A 115 5.29 14.38 3.71
C ILE A 115 5.75 14.41 5.19
N PRO A 116 4.85 14.28 6.18
CA PRO A 116 5.19 14.28 7.59
C PRO A 116 6.21 13.19 7.97
N ASP A 117 7.03 13.47 9.01
CA ASP A 117 8.13 12.58 9.41
C ASP A 117 7.64 11.22 9.94
N TYR A 118 6.46 11.12 10.51
CA TYR A 118 5.89 9.84 10.94
C TYR A 118 5.48 8.90 9.78
N TYR A 119 5.53 9.38 8.54
CA TYR A 119 5.28 8.61 7.31
C TYR A 119 6.57 8.23 6.55
N LYS A 120 7.73 8.46 7.12
CA LYS A 120 9.03 8.12 6.51
C LYS A 120 10.08 7.92 7.60
N PRO A 121 10.95 6.89 7.51
CA PRO A 121 12.02 6.70 8.48
C PRO A 121 13.13 7.74 8.30
N GLU A 122 13.84 8.08 9.38
CA GLU A 122 14.95 9.05 9.36
C GLU A 122 16.07 8.65 8.36
N ASN A 123 16.28 7.35 8.15
CA ASN A 123 17.31 6.84 7.25
C ASN A 123 16.90 6.91 5.76
N GLY A 124 15.66 7.30 5.44
CA GLY A 124 15.16 7.47 4.09
C GLY A 124 15.10 6.19 3.25
N THR A 125 14.87 5.03 3.84
CA THR A 125 14.81 3.75 3.12
C THR A 125 13.48 3.53 2.39
N TRP A 126 12.42 4.19 2.84
CA TRP A 126 11.11 4.19 2.19
C TRP A 126 10.37 5.50 2.49
N THR A 127 9.30 5.73 1.76
CA THR A 127 8.41 6.86 2.01
C THR A 127 6.98 6.40 1.79
N ALA A 128 6.09 6.76 2.71
CA ALA A 128 4.66 6.54 2.55
C ALA A 128 4.07 7.59 1.58
N MET A 129 2.98 7.21 0.98
CA MET A 129 2.14 8.06 0.14
C MET A 129 0.68 7.82 0.52
N GLY A 130 -0.27 8.52 -0.09
CA GLY A 130 -1.68 8.40 0.25
C GLY A 130 -2.17 6.97 0.45
N GLY A 131 -3.27 6.80 1.13
CA GLY A 131 -3.73 5.48 1.54
C GLY A 131 -5.22 5.39 1.78
N ARG A 132 -5.59 4.29 2.42
CA ARG A 132 -6.94 3.94 2.84
C ARG A 132 -7.09 4.16 4.34
N ALA A 133 -8.33 4.12 4.83
CA ALA A 133 -8.60 4.17 6.26
C ALA A 133 -9.48 3.00 6.71
N ARG A 134 -9.41 2.67 7.99
CA ARG A 134 -10.33 1.76 8.65
C ARG A 134 -11.62 2.51 8.99
N VAL A 135 -12.76 1.97 8.57
CA VAL A 135 -14.06 2.64 8.70
C VAL A 135 -15.15 1.69 9.15
N PHE A 136 -16.20 2.23 9.71
CA PHE A 136 -17.45 1.51 9.88
C PHE A 136 -18.30 1.64 8.63
N LEU A 137 -18.79 0.52 8.13
CA LEU A 137 -19.82 0.45 7.11
C LEU A 137 -21.15 0.18 7.82
N VAL A 138 -22.02 1.18 7.85
CA VAL A 138 -23.28 1.17 8.60
C VAL A 138 -24.46 0.96 7.66
N ASN A 139 -25.28 -0.04 7.94
CA ASN A 139 -26.51 -0.26 7.17
C ASN A 139 -27.62 0.71 7.62
N THR A 140 -28.08 1.56 6.70
CA THR A 140 -29.04 2.63 6.94
C THR A 140 -30.49 2.17 7.02
N ASP A 141 -30.78 0.93 6.64
CA ASP A 141 -32.08 0.30 6.84
C ASP A 141 -32.25 -0.26 8.26
N LEU A 142 -31.11 -0.49 8.96
CA LEU A 142 -31.09 -1.08 10.30
C LEU A 142 -30.82 -0.06 11.41
N LEU A 143 -30.12 1.04 11.12
CA LEU A 143 -29.78 2.08 12.08
C LEU A 143 -30.14 3.46 11.53
N SER A 144 -30.71 4.32 12.37
CA SER A 144 -30.89 5.74 12.09
C SER A 144 -29.60 6.53 12.39
N GLU A 145 -29.48 7.74 11.87
CA GLU A 145 -28.28 8.56 11.95
C GLU A 145 -27.78 8.81 13.39
N ASP A 146 -28.71 8.98 14.33
CA ASP A 146 -28.45 9.18 15.75
C ASP A 146 -27.97 7.90 16.47
N GLU A 147 -28.10 6.75 15.83
CA GLU A 147 -27.64 5.44 16.34
C GLU A 147 -26.29 5.04 15.80
N TYR A 148 -25.70 5.76 14.82
CA TYR A 148 -24.44 5.35 14.21
C TYR A 148 -23.29 5.21 15.23
N PRO A 149 -22.36 4.25 15.02
CA PRO A 149 -21.17 4.15 15.85
C PRO A 149 -20.24 5.33 15.61
N SER A 150 -19.59 5.78 16.68
CA SER A 150 -18.62 6.89 16.61
C SER A 150 -17.21 6.50 17.06
N SER A 151 -17.08 5.41 17.82
CA SER A 151 -15.80 4.96 18.36
C SER A 151 -15.61 3.46 18.20
N ILE A 152 -14.37 3.01 18.15
CA ILE A 152 -14.06 1.57 18.15
C ILE A 152 -14.64 0.88 19.39
N TYR A 153 -14.78 1.59 20.51
CA TYR A 153 -15.37 1.05 21.74
C TYR A 153 -16.85 0.68 21.60
N ASP A 154 -17.53 1.16 20.58
CA ASP A 154 -18.92 0.77 20.29
C ASP A 154 -19.05 -0.71 19.89
N PHE A 155 -17.93 -1.36 19.59
CA PHE A 155 -17.85 -2.81 19.34
C PHE A 155 -17.74 -3.64 20.63
N SER A 156 -17.61 -3.03 21.80
CA SER A 156 -17.37 -3.73 23.08
C SER A 156 -18.17 -3.17 24.26
N ASN A 157 -18.81 -2.00 24.13
CA ASN A 157 -19.46 -1.29 25.26
C ASN A 157 -20.93 -1.64 25.47
N GLY A 158 -21.53 -2.50 24.65
CA GLY A 158 -22.93 -2.90 24.74
C GLY A 158 -23.92 -1.92 24.11
N LYS A 159 -23.46 -0.97 23.29
CA LYS A 159 -24.34 -0.07 22.49
C LYS A 159 -25.19 -0.87 21.50
N TYR A 160 -24.63 -1.94 20.93
CA TYR A 160 -25.29 -2.86 20.01
C TYR A 160 -25.22 -4.28 20.56
N GLU A 161 -26.07 -5.18 20.11
CA GLU A 161 -25.88 -6.60 20.31
C GLU A 161 -24.68 -7.09 19.47
N GLY A 162 -23.84 -7.99 19.99
CA GLY A 162 -22.64 -8.45 19.26
C GLY A 162 -22.95 -9.02 17.88
N SER A 163 -24.09 -9.71 17.73
CA SER A 163 -24.57 -10.25 16.44
C SER A 163 -24.94 -9.17 15.40
N GLN A 164 -25.05 -7.92 15.78
CA GLN A 164 -25.26 -6.78 14.87
C GLN A 164 -23.94 -6.20 14.31
N LEU A 165 -22.79 -6.69 14.77
CA LEU A 165 -21.47 -6.19 14.47
C LEU A 165 -20.63 -7.26 13.78
N ALA A 166 -19.78 -6.86 12.82
CA ALA A 166 -18.84 -7.76 12.18
C ALA A 166 -17.45 -7.14 12.04
N ILE A 167 -16.41 -7.95 12.21
CA ILE A 167 -15.01 -7.64 11.92
C ILE A 167 -14.36 -8.79 11.13
N ALA A 168 -13.38 -8.47 10.29
CA ALA A 168 -12.51 -9.50 9.74
C ALA A 168 -11.61 -10.08 10.85
N TYR A 169 -11.26 -11.37 10.73
CA TYR A 169 -10.35 -12.02 11.65
C TYR A 169 -9.00 -11.27 11.75
N PRO A 170 -8.59 -10.79 12.93
CA PRO A 170 -7.49 -9.83 13.08
C PRO A 170 -6.10 -10.49 13.00
N MET A 171 -5.95 -11.51 12.17
CA MET A 171 -4.69 -12.21 11.90
C MET A 171 -4.12 -11.91 10.53
N PHE A 172 -4.87 -11.22 9.64
CA PHE A 172 -4.48 -10.96 8.27
C PHE A 172 -4.82 -9.54 7.83
N GLY A 173 -4.11 -9.06 6.80
CA GLY A 173 -4.37 -7.79 6.12
C GLY A 173 -4.42 -6.58 7.06
N THR A 174 -5.22 -5.61 6.68
CA THR A 174 -5.38 -4.34 7.41
C THR A 174 -6.02 -4.50 8.79
N THR A 175 -6.78 -5.56 9.03
CA THR A 175 -7.35 -5.83 10.37
C THR A 175 -6.24 -6.27 11.35
N ARG A 176 -5.25 -7.03 10.91
CA ARG A 176 -4.04 -7.33 11.70
C ARG A 176 -3.23 -6.07 11.99
N THR A 177 -3.06 -5.22 10.98
CA THR A 177 -2.39 -3.92 11.13
C THR A 177 -3.13 -3.03 12.13
N MET A 178 -4.46 -3.01 12.08
CA MET A 178 -5.30 -2.28 13.06
C MET A 178 -5.12 -2.82 14.48
N ALA A 179 -5.06 -4.14 14.66
CA ALA A 179 -4.79 -4.71 15.99
C ALA A 179 -3.46 -4.19 16.54
N ALA A 180 -2.38 -4.23 15.74
CA ALA A 180 -1.09 -3.71 16.15
C ALA A 180 -1.12 -2.19 16.42
N ALA A 181 -1.85 -1.41 15.63
CA ALA A 181 -2.02 0.03 15.85
C ALA A 181 -2.74 0.34 17.17
N ILE A 182 -3.76 -0.44 17.53
CA ILE A 182 -4.46 -0.30 18.82
C ILE A 182 -3.50 -0.65 19.97
N TYR A 183 -2.61 -1.66 19.80
CA TYR A 183 -1.56 -1.96 20.78
C TYR A 183 -0.54 -0.81 20.93
N ALA A 184 -0.12 -0.21 19.84
CA ALA A 184 0.78 0.95 19.87
C ALA A 184 0.11 2.16 20.54
N GLN A 185 -1.18 2.37 20.30
CA GLN A 185 -1.93 3.52 20.84
C GLN A 185 -2.28 3.38 22.32
N LEU A 186 -2.70 2.18 22.76
CA LEU A 186 -3.24 1.95 24.10
C LEU A 186 -2.24 1.26 25.05
N GLY A 187 -1.17 0.64 24.52
CA GLY A 187 -0.32 -0.29 25.22
C GLY A 187 -0.94 -1.70 25.33
N GLU A 188 -0.09 -2.68 25.59
CA GLU A 188 -0.45 -4.11 25.51
C GLU A 188 -1.66 -4.49 26.41
N GLU A 189 -1.64 -4.05 27.67
CA GLU A 189 -2.66 -4.46 28.64
C GLU A 189 -4.07 -3.93 28.27
N GLU A 190 -4.17 -2.66 27.88
CA GLU A 190 -5.44 -2.02 27.51
C GLU A 190 -5.96 -2.56 26.17
N ALA A 191 -5.07 -2.69 25.17
CA ALA A 191 -5.40 -3.23 23.88
C ALA A 191 -5.91 -4.68 23.98
N ARG A 192 -5.25 -5.52 24.78
CA ARG A 192 -5.69 -6.90 25.02
C ARG A 192 -7.07 -6.91 25.69
N ARG A 193 -7.32 -6.03 26.68
CA ARG A 193 -8.66 -5.91 27.32
C ARG A 193 -9.72 -5.50 26.31
N TYR A 194 -9.42 -4.55 25.43
CA TYR A 194 -10.34 -4.14 24.38
C TYR A 194 -10.74 -5.31 23.48
N PHE A 195 -9.78 -6.04 22.92
CA PHE A 195 -10.08 -7.17 22.03
C PHE A 195 -10.78 -8.33 22.76
N GLN A 196 -10.42 -8.60 24.01
CA GLN A 196 -11.14 -9.56 24.83
C GLN A 196 -12.61 -9.14 24.99
N SER A 197 -12.88 -7.84 25.25
CA SER A 197 -14.24 -7.34 25.36
C SER A 197 -15.02 -7.45 24.04
N VAL A 198 -14.36 -7.25 22.89
CA VAL A 198 -14.97 -7.46 21.56
C VAL A 198 -15.37 -8.93 21.37
N ALA A 199 -14.48 -9.85 21.73
CA ALA A 199 -14.75 -11.29 21.63
C ALA A 199 -15.87 -11.74 22.59
N ASP A 200 -15.81 -11.31 23.87
CA ASP A 200 -16.81 -11.64 24.90
C ASP A 200 -18.19 -11.06 24.55
N HIS A 201 -18.23 -9.94 23.83
CA HIS A 201 -19.45 -9.33 23.34
C HIS A 201 -20.12 -10.12 22.22
N GLY A 202 -19.43 -11.08 21.61
CA GLY A 202 -19.96 -11.95 20.57
C GLY A 202 -20.06 -11.29 19.19
N VAL A 203 -19.14 -10.38 18.87
CA VAL A 203 -19.02 -9.79 17.53
C VAL A 203 -18.78 -10.88 16.49
N CYS A 204 -19.44 -10.79 15.34
CA CYS A 204 -19.24 -11.71 14.24
C CYS A 204 -17.81 -11.57 13.67
N VAL A 205 -16.98 -12.60 13.80
CA VAL A 205 -15.62 -12.63 13.25
C VAL A 205 -15.62 -13.44 11.98
N VAL A 206 -15.20 -12.83 10.85
CA VAL A 206 -15.30 -13.42 9.51
C VAL A 206 -13.95 -13.44 8.78
N ASP A 207 -13.87 -14.15 7.65
CA ASP A 207 -12.61 -14.46 6.97
C ASP A 207 -11.91 -13.23 6.35
N GLY A 208 -12.61 -12.11 6.11
CA GLY A 208 -12.01 -10.95 5.46
C GLY A 208 -12.89 -9.71 5.43
N ASN A 209 -12.29 -8.58 5.05
CA ASN A 209 -12.97 -7.28 4.97
C ASN A 209 -14.09 -7.29 3.93
N SER A 210 -13.92 -7.94 2.78
CA SER A 210 -14.97 -8.08 1.77
C SER A 210 -16.20 -8.83 2.31
N VAL A 211 -16.00 -9.87 3.14
CA VAL A 211 -17.12 -10.57 3.80
C VAL A 211 -17.80 -9.65 4.81
N THR A 212 -17.04 -8.90 5.59
CA THR A 212 -17.57 -7.88 6.51
C THR A 212 -18.42 -6.85 5.77
N LYS A 213 -17.93 -6.34 4.64
CA LYS A 213 -18.65 -5.43 3.73
C LYS A 213 -19.96 -6.05 3.25
N ASP A 214 -19.92 -7.28 2.74
CA ASP A 214 -21.10 -7.96 2.19
C ASP A 214 -22.18 -8.21 3.25
N MET A 215 -21.79 -8.53 4.50
CA MET A 215 -22.72 -8.68 5.62
C MET A 215 -23.41 -7.36 5.97
N ALA A 216 -22.67 -6.26 6.02
CA ALA A 216 -23.25 -4.95 6.27
C ALA A 216 -24.13 -4.50 5.09
N ALA A 217 -23.67 -4.65 3.87
CA ALA A 217 -24.40 -4.26 2.65
C ALA A 217 -25.72 -5.02 2.50
N SER A 218 -25.76 -6.29 2.88
CA SER A 218 -26.97 -7.14 2.81
C SER A 218 -27.87 -7.04 4.04
N GLY A 219 -27.49 -6.29 5.09
CA GLY A 219 -28.25 -6.17 6.33
C GLY A 219 -28.17 -7.41 7.23
N GLN A 220 -27.20 -8.27 7.06
CA GLN A 220 -26.94 -9.38 8.00
C GLN A 220 -26.36 -8.87 9.32
N VAL A 221 -25.62 -7.75 9.28
CA VAL A 221 -25.20 -6.98 10.44
C VAL A 221 -25.53 -5.52 10.25
N ALA A 222 -25.67 -4.79 11.35
CA ALA A 222 -25.91 -3.35 11.31
C ALA A 222 -24.64 -2.56 11.01
N VAL A 223 -23.48 -3.04 11.50
CA VAL A 223 -22.18 -2.38 11.33
C VAL A 223 -21.10 -3.40 11.01
N GLY A 224 -20.36 -3.14 9.93
CA GLY A 224 -19.14 -3.84 9.59
C GLY A 224 -17.91 -2.95 9.77
N PHE A 225 -16.82 -3.43 10.39
CA PHE A 225 -15.56 -2.70 10.48
C PHE A 225 -14.62 -3.15 9.36
N THR A 226 -14.49 -2.32 8.32
CA THR A 226 -13.77 -2.66 7.07
C THR A 226 -12.85 -1.52 6.61
N ASP A 227 -12.40 -1.55 5.36
CA ASP A 227 -11.58 -0.53 4.73
C ASP A 227 -12.44 0.40 3.85
N THR A 228 -11.93 1.59 3.58
CA THR A 228 -12.61 2.60 2.75
C THR A 228 -12.88 2.15 1.33
N ASP A 229 -12.01 1.34 0.72
CA ASP A 229 -12.21 0.78 -0.62
C ASP A 229 -13.40 -0.19 -0.66
N ASP A 230 -13.53 -1.10 0.31
CA ASP A 230 -14.70 -1.97 0.48
C ASP A 230 -15.98 -1.16 0.67
N ALA A 231 -15.92 -0.13 1.53
CA ALA A 231 -17.08 0.73 1.81
C ALA A 231 -17.53 1.49 0.54
N LYS A 232 -16.60 2.03 -0.23
CA LYS A 232 -16.89 2.71 -1.51
C LYS A 232 -17.49 1.77 -2.54
N GLU A 233 -16.98 0.54 -2.63
CA GLU A 233 -17.54 -0.48 -3.52
C GLU A 233 -19.01 -0.72 -3.17
N ALA A 234 -19.35 -1.02 -1.90
CA ALA A 234 -20.72 -1.24 -1.47
C ALA A 234 -21.65 -0.04 -1.74
N ILE A 235 -21.18 1.18 -1.50
CA ILE A 235 -21.93 2.42 -1.80
C ILE A 235 -22.14 2.58 -3.32
N SER A 236 -21.12 2.32 -4.13
CA SER A 236 -21.19 2.40 -5.59
C SER A 236 -22.16 1.38 -6.18
N ASP A 237 -22.26 0.20 -5.57
CA ASP A 237 -23.20 -0.84 -5.94
C ASP A 237 -24.65 -0.55 -5.53
N GLY A 238 -24.86 0.56 -4.81
CA GLY A 238 -26.18 1.03 -4.39
C GLY A 238 -26.73 0.32 -3.16
N ALA A 239 -25.87 -0.29 -2.32
CA ALA A 239 -26.29 -0.86 -1.05
C ALA A 239 -26.78 0.25 -0.09
N PRO A 240 -27.74 -0.05 0.80
CA PRO A 240 -28.26 0.93 1.78
C PRO A 240 -27.24 1.09 2.94
N VAL A 241 -26.07 1.62 2.63
CA VAL A 241 -24.97 1.77 3.60
C VAL A 241 -24.34 3.15 3.55
N ILE A 242 -23.75 3.56 4.67
CA ILE A 242 -22.95 4.77 4.82
C ILE A 242 -21.61 4.43 5.47
N MET A 243 -20.57 5.17 5.10
CA MET A 243 -19.23 5.07 5.68
C MET A 243 -19.09 6.07 6.83
N VAL A 244 -18.62 5.59 7.99
CA VAL A 244 -18.39 6.40 9.20
C VAL A 244 -16.94 6.19 9.65
N TYR A 245 -16.20 7.29 9.85
CA TYR A 245 -14.85 7.26 10.40
C TYR A 245 -14.91 7.21 11.92
N PRO A 246 -14.28 6.22 12.58
CA PRO A 246 -14.29 6.15 14.05
C PRO A 246 -13.40 7.21 14.71
N ASP A 247 -13.70 7.50 15.97
CA ASP A 247 -12.84 8.25 16.89
C ASP A 247 -12.46 9.67 16.42
N GLN A 248 -13.41 10.42 15.87
CA GLN A 248 -13.18 11.73 15.26
C GLN A 248 -13.28 12.91 16.22
N GLN A 249 -13.74 12.71 17.46
CA GLN A 249 -13.92 13.80 18.43
C GLN A 249 -12.60 14.21 19.08
N GLU A 250 -12.60 15.37 19.73
CA GLU A 250 -11.46 15.84 20.52
C GLU A 250 -11.15 14.84 21.66
N GLY A 251 -9.89 14.45 21.82
CA GLY A 251 -9.45 13.46 22.81
C GLY A 251 -9.56 12.00 22.38
N GLU A 252 -10.27 11.67 21.30
CA GLU A 252 -10.32 10.31 20.74
C GLU A 252 -9.07 10.01 19.90
N MET A 253 -8.83 8.73 19.58
CA MET A 253 -7.58 8.32 18.95
C MET A 253 -7.48 8.63 17.45
N GLY A 254 -8.59 8.86 16.76
CA GLY A 254 -8.63 8.96 15.31
C GLY A 254 -8.73 7.59 14.62
N THR A 255 -8.94 7.59 13.32
CA THR A 255 -9.00 6.35 12.53
C THR A 255 -7.62 5.91 12.08
N LEU A 256 -7.39 4.60 11.98
CA LEU A 256 -6.15 4.08 11.40
C LEU A 256 -6.12 4.37 9.90
N MET A 257 -5.04 5.00 9.46
CA MET A 257 -4.67 5.11 8.07
C MET A 257 -3.67 4.02 7.69
N THR A 258 -3.88 3.39 6.55
CA THR A 258 -2.96 2.41 5.97
C THR A 258 -2.38 2.97 4.66
N PRO A 259 -1.31 3.77 4.75
CA PRO A 259 -0.70 4.35 3.56
C PRO A 259 0.02 3.30 2.73
N GLY A 260 0.01 3.52 1.41
CA GLY A 260 0.94 2.85 0.51
C GLY A 260 2.37 3.35 0.72
N THR A 261 3.34 2.62 0.20
CA THR A 261 4.76 2.95 0.35
C THR A 261 5.52 2.75 -0.95
N VAL A 262 6.59 3.50 -1.12
CA VAL A 262 7.57 3.28 -2.18
C VAL A 262 8.97 3.18 -1.58
N ALA A 263 9.77 2.22 -2.06
CA ALA A 263 11.11 1.94 -1.57
C ALA A 263 12.07 1.57 -2.70
N TRP A 264 13.32 2.01 -2.59
CA TRP A 264 14.39 1.60 -3.48
C TRP A 264 15.01 0.29 -2.98
N ILE A 265 15.07 -0.72 -3.85
CA ILE A 265 15.66 -2.02 -3.51
C ILE A 265 17.19 -1.94 -3.60
N LYS A 266 17.85 -2.45 -2.55
CA LYS A 266 19.30 -2.49 -2.44
C LYS A 266 19.92 -3.29 -3.59
N ASP A 267 21.07 -2.79 -4.10
CA ASP A 267 21.82 -3.40 -5.20
C ASP A 267 20.99 -3.56 -6.50
N SER A 268 19.98 -2.73 -6.69
CA SER A 268 19.15 -2.73 -7.89
C SER A 268 19.93 -2.39 -9.16
N PRO A 269 19.57 -3.01 -10.31
CA PRO A 269 20.35 -2.85 -11.55
C PRO A 269 20.22 -1.48 -12.23
N ASN A 270 19.14 -0.71 -11.94
CA ASN A 270 18.84 0.55 -12.62
C ASN A 270 18.66 1.74 -11.63
N PRO A 271 19.70 2.10 -10.84
CA PRO A 271 19.56 3.03 -9.71
C PRO A 271 19.04 4.43 -10.09
N GLU A 272 19.45 4.97 -11.24
CA GLU A 272 19.01 6.30 -11.66
C GLU A 272 17.55 6.30 -12.15
N ALA A 273 17.12 5.22 -12.78
CA ALA A 273 15.73 5.03 -13.16
C ALA A 273 14.83 4.82 -11.93
N ALA A 274 15.32 4.06 -10.93
CA ALA A 274 14.65 3.86 -9.65
C ALA A 274 14.35 5.18 -8.93
N LYS A 275 15.36 6.05 -8.78
CA LYS A 275 15.21 7.38 -8.14
C LYS A 275 14.19 8.24 -8.88
N LYS A 276 14.27 8.31 -10.22
CA LYS A 276 13.31 9.07 -11.03
C LYS A 276 11.89 8.53 -10.87
N PHE A 277 11.74 7.20 -10.76
CA PHE A 277 10.43 6.60 -10.54
C PHE A 277 9.89 6.94 -9.15
N ILE A 278 10.73 6.85 -8.11
CA ILE A 278 10.36 7.22 -6.73
C ILE A 278 9.94 8.69 -6.66
N ASP A 279 10.72 9.60 -7.24
CA ASP A 279 10.38 11.03 -7.27
C ASP A 279 9.04 11.25 -7.99
N PHE A 280 8.84 10.58 -9.13
CA PHE A 280 7.60 10.70 -9.88
C PHE A 280 6.38 10.21 -9.08
N VAL A 281 6.47 9.02 -8.49
CA VAL A 281 5.36 8.40 -7.74
C VAL A 281 5.04 9.21 -6.48
N LEU A 282 6.06 9.77 -5.82
CA LEU A 282 5.91 10.63 -4.65
C LEU A 282 5.48 12.06 -4.99
N SER A 283 5.37 12.44 -6.25
CA SER A 283 4.93 13.79 -6.60
C SER A 283 3.47 14.05 -6.20
N GLU A 284 3.17 15.26 -5.80
CA GLU A 284 1.79 15.69 -5.48
C GLU A 284 0.82 15.40 -6.63
N LYS A 285 1.29 15.55 -7.87
CA LYS A 285 0.53 15.25 -9.08
C LYS A 285 0.04 13.77 -9.10
N VAL A 286 0.90 12.82 -8.75
CA VAL A 286 0.56 11.39 -8.76
C VAL A 286 -0.34 11.06 -7.58
N GLU A 287 -0.06 11.56 -6.40
CA GLU A 287 -0.90 11.34 -5.22
C GLU A 287 -2.34 11.84 -5.47
N ARG A 288 -2.49 13.07 -5.99
CA ARG A 288 -3.80 13.61 -6.37
C ARG A 288 -4.49 12.79 -7.47
N LYS A 289 -3.70 12.28 -8.44
CA LYS A 289 -4.25 11.42 -9.50
C LYS A 289 -4.81 10.12 -8.93
N LEU A 290 -4.13 9.50 -7.97
CA LEU A 290 -4.60 8.27 -7.32
C LEU A 290 -5.84 8.53 -6.45
N VAL A 291 -5.97 9.72 -5.85
CA VAL A 291 -7.21 10.16 -5.19
C VAL A 291 -8.35 10.34 -6.19
N GLU A 292 -8.11 11.02 -7.31
CA GLU A 292 -9.12 11.17 -8.40
C GLU A 292 -9.61 9.83 -8.94
N MET A 293 -8.71 8.84 -9.02
CA MET A 293 -9.05 7.50 -9.48
C MET A 293 -9.78 6.67 -8.40
N GLY A 294 -9.89 7.18 -7.18
CA GLY A 294 -10.53 6.49 -6.05
C GLY A 294 -9.67 5.44 -5.35
N PHE A 295 -8.36 5.36 -5.68
CA PHE A 295 -7.44 4.43 -5.05
C PHE A 295 -7.00 4.89 -3.66
N PHE A 296 -6.72 6.18 -3.49
CA PHE A 296 -6.46 6.79 -2.20
C PHE A 296 -7.66 7.56 -1.69
N ASP A 297 -7.89 7.50 -0.40
CA ASP A 297 -8.88 8.31 0.30
C ASP A 297 -8.25 9.52 0.97
N ILE A 298 -6.99 9.37 1.37
CA ILE A 298 -6.25 10.32 2.17
C ILE A 298 -4.86 10.50 1.56
N CYS A 299 -4.43 11.76 1.40
CA CYS A 299 -3.08 12.11 1.01
C CYS A 299 -2.19 12.17 2.25
N CYS A 300 -0.98 11.62 2.18
CA CYS A 300 -0.01 11.76 3.27
C CYS A 300 0.53 13.19 3.41
N ARG A 301 0.48 14.00 2.35
CA ARG A 301 0.94 15.41 2.37
C ARG A 301 -0.02 16.35 3.04
N ASP A 302 -1.28 16.07 2.83
CA ASP A 302 -2.32 16.87 3.40
C ASP A 302 -2.45 16.40 4.84
N ASP A 303 -1.96 17.21 5.76
CA ASP A 303 -2.45 17.18 7.13
C ASP A 303 -3.94 16.80 7.08
N ALA A 304 -4.41 15.91 7.96
CA ALA A 304 -5.80 15.47 8.07
C ALA A 304 -6.83 16.62 7.99
N SER A 305 -6.35 17.85 8.16
CA SER A 305 -7.10 19.09 7.95
C SER A 305 -7.74 19.25 6.56
N LEU A 306 -7.21 18.64 5.50
CA LEU A 306 -7.78 18.79 4.15
C LEU A 306 -8.87 17.76 3.83
N SER A 307 -8.83 16.57 4.45
CA SER A 307 -9.93 15.60 4.37
C SER A 307 -10.97 15.80 5.47
N GLY A 308 -10.66 16.61 6.51
CA GLY A 308 -11.48 16.74 7.70
C GLY A 308 -11.52 15.48 8.58
N ILE A 309 -10.67 14.49 8.29
CA ILE A 309 -10.60 13.20 8.97
C ILE A 309 -9.40 13.19 9.90
N LYS A 310 -9.67 12.88 11.18
CA LYS A 310 -8.62 12.70 12.18
C LYS A 310 -8.02 11.31 12.06
N GLY A 311 -6.75 11.22 11.65
CA GLY A 311 -5.98 9.98 11.68
C GLY A 311 -5.37 9.71 13.06
N MET A 312 -5.04 8.43 13.35
CA MET A 312 -4.21 8.07 14.49
C MET A 312 -2.83 8.71 14.34
N ASN A 313 -2.35 9.34 15.41
CA ASN A 313 -1.01 9.94 15.45
C ASN A 313 -0.01 8.88 15.93
N LEU A 314 0.34 7.94 15.05
CA LEU A 314 1.27 6.84 15.33
C LEU A 314 2.37 6.81 14.29
N ASN A 315 3.60 6.50 14.74
CA ASN A 315 4.68 6.14 13.84
C ASN A 315 4.41 4.73 13.27
N LEU A 316 4.56 4.58 11.94
CA LEU A 316 4.31 3.31 11.27
C LEU A 316 5.26 2.18 11.74
N GLU A 317 6.50 2.52 12.14
CA GLU A 317 7.44 1.55 12.71
C GLU A 317 6.99 1.08 14.10
N GLU A 318 6.38 1.94 14.91
CA GLU A 318 5.80 1.53 16.21
C GLU A 318 4.68 0.51 16.01
N ILE A 319 3.83 0.70 15.00
CA ILE A 319 2.79 -0.27 14.66
C ILE A 319 3.43 -1.62 14.28
N TYR A 320 4.49 -1.59 13.47
CA TYR A 320 5.21 -2.81 13.08
C TYR A 320 5.78 -3.55 14.30
N ASP A 321 6.35 -2.86 15.26
CA ASP A 321 6.96 -3.46 16.45
C ASP A 321 5.93 -4.21 17.33
N TYR A 322 4.65 -3.82 17.29
CA TYR A 322 3.57 -4.50 18.00
C TYR A 322 2.92 -5.67 17.22
N LEU A 323 3.28 -5.90 15.96
CA LEU A 323 2.62 -6.93 15.14
C LEU A 323 2.69 -8.35 15.71
N GLU A 324 3.83 -8.72 16.28
CA GLU A 324 4.02 -10.08 16.81
C GLU A 324 3.20 -10.30 18.08
N VAL A 325 3.29 -9.40 19.04
CA VAL A 325 2.54 -9.52 20.30
C VAL A 325 1.04 -9.41 20.07
N ALA A 326 0.59 -8.46 19.25
CA ALA A 326 -0.81 -8.33 18.89
C ALA A 326 -1.33 -9.60 18.19
N SER A 327 -0.60 -10.14 17.20
CA SER A 327 -1.02 -11.37 16.50
C SER A 327 -1.17 -12.55 17.45
N LYS A 328 -0.21 -12.72 18.38
CA LYS A 328 -0.30 -13.79 19.37
C LYS A 328 -1.54 -13.67 20.25
N ASP A 329 -1.83 -12.48 20.73
CA ASP A 329 -3.00 -12.22 21.56
C ASP A 329 -4.30 -12.41 20.77
N MET A 330 -4.34 -11.95 19.49
CA MET A 330 -5.51 -12.16 18.63
C MET A 330 -5.79 -13.66 18.38
N GLU A 331 -4.74 -14.45 18.16
CA GLU A 331 -4.89 -15.90 18.03
C GLU A 331 -5.49 -16.50 19.31
N GLU A 332 -4.99 -16.14 20.49
CA GLU A 332 -5.51 -16.63 21.77
C GLU A 332 -6.97 -16.21 22.01
N ILE A 333 -7.30 -14.93 21.81
CA ILE A 333 -8.60 -14.34 22.09
C ILE A 333 -9.67 -14.91 21.16
N PHE A 334 -9.41 -14.93 19.85
CA PHE A 334 -10.41 -15.27 18.85
C PHE A 334 -10.40 -16.75 18.42
N SER A 335 -9.43 -17.58 18.88
CA SER A 335 -9.44 -19.03 18.61
C SER A 335 -10.64 -19.77 19.24
N THR A 336 -11.24 -19.19 20.26
CA THR A 336 -12.40 -19.75 20.97
C THR A 336 -13.74 -19.21 20.45
N ALA A 337 -13.69 -18.24 19.52
CA ALA A 337 -14.87 -17.58 18.97
C ALA A 337 -15.32 -18.14 17.61
N GLN A 338 -14.65 -19.21 17.12
CA GLN A 338 -14.99 -19.92 15.87
C GLN A 338 -15.89 -21.13 16.10
#